data_6089f9b44df1827bcaf3ddb848452637
#
_entry.id   6089f9b44df1827bcaf3ddb848452637
#
_cell.length_a   1.000
_cell.length_b   1.000
_cell.length_c   1.000
_cell.angle_alpha   90.00
_cell.angle_beta   90.00
_cell.angle_gamma   90.00
#
_symmetry.space_group_name_H-M   'P 1'
#
loop_
_entity.id
_entity.type
_entity.pdbx_description
1 polymer ?
#
loop_
_entity_poly.entity_id
_entity_poly.type
_entity_poly.pdbx_seq_one_letter_code
_entity_poly.pdbx_strand_id
1 'polypeptide(L)'
;MGYEEHKQYQLDMRYLRMARIWAENSYCVRRQVGALIVKDKMIISDGYNGTPCGFENVCEDPDTGLTKPYVLHAEANAITKVAKSRSSSDGSTLYVTASPCMECSKLIIQAGIKRVVFCDDYHSKDGVELLRRAGIDIVQVAECE
;
A
#
# COMPACT_ATOMS: atom_id res chain seq x y z
N MET A 1 17.17 -21.34 -0.44
CA MET A 1 16.84 -20.13 -1.22
C MET A 1 17.94 -19.84 -2.22
N GLY A 2 17.60 -19.68 -3.47
CA GLY A 2 18.56 -19.35 -4.50
C GLY A 2 19.03 -17.91 -4.42
N TYR A 3 20.09 -17.60 -5.18
CA TYR A 3 20.68 -16.26 -5.19
C TYR A 3 19.67 -15.18 -5.61
N GLU A 4 18.92 -15.42 -6.68
CA GLU A 4 17.95 -14.45 -7.18
C GLU A 4 16.77 -14.27 -6.20
N GLU A 5 16.31 -15.34 -5.57
CA GLU A 5 15.25 -15.27 -4.58
C GLU A 5 15.69 -14.49 -3.36
N HIS A 6 16.93 -14.70 -2.90
CA HIS A 6 17.48 -13.98 -1.77
C HIS A 6 17.61 -12.50 -2.07
N LYS A 7 18.06 -12.17 -3.27
CA LYS A 7 18.18 -10.79 -3.72
C LYS A 7 16.82 -10.10 -3.78
N GLN A 8 15.80 -10.80 -4.30
CA GLN A 8 14.45 -10.27 -4.34
C GLN A 8 13.90 -10.04 -2.94
N TYR A 9 14.14 -10.99 -2.03
CA TYR A 9 13.72 -10.86 -0.63
C TYR A 9 14.34 -9.61 0.00
N GLN A 10 15.63 -9.37 -0.21
CA GLN A 10 16.31 -8.18 0.32
C GLN A 10 15.71 -6.89 -0.23
N LEU A 11 15.39 -6.86 -1.52
CA LEU A 11 14.74 -5.71 -2.15
C LEU A 11 13.35 -5.47 -1.53
N ASP A 12 12.58 -6.54 -1.36
CA ASP A 12 11.25 -6.45 -0.75
C ASP A 12 11.33 -5.86 0.65
N MET A 13 12.30 -6.32 1.45
CA MET A 13 12.51 -5.81 2.79
C MET A 13 12.87 -4.31 2.79
N ARG A 14 13.71 -3.89 1.86
CA ARG A 14 14.13 -2.49 1.77
C ARG A 14 13.00 -1.58 1.31
N TYR A 15 12.22 -2.00 0.33
CA TYR A 15 11.07 -1.23 -0.10
C TYR A 15 10.02 -1.14 1.02
N LEU A 16 9.80 -2.21 1.76
CA LEU A 16 8.88 -2.18 2.89
C LEU A 16 9.36 -1.24 4.00
N ARG A 17 10.67 -1.21 4.27
CA ARG A 17 11.22 -0.24 5.24
C ARG A 17 11.01 1.19 4.77
N MET A 18 11.18 1.45 3.48
CA MET A 18 10.89 2.78 2.92
C MET A 18 9.41 3.13 3.08
N ALA A 19 8.53 2.18 2.80
CA ALA A 19 7.09 2.39 2.99
C ALA A 19 6.76 2.67 4.46
N ARG A 20 7.42 1.99 5.38
CA ARG A 20 7.21 2.19 6.82
C ARG A 20 7.66 3.59 7.25
N ILE A 21 8.80 4.05 6.76
CA ILE A 21 9.25 5.41 7.03
C ILE A 21 8.25 6.41 6.43
N TRP A 22 7.77 6.13 5.22
CA TRP A 22 6.83 7.02 4.54
C TRP A 22 5.50 7.12 5.28
N ALA A 23 5.10 6.05 5.97
CA ALA A 23 3.90 6.03 6.80
C ALA A 23 3.93 7.09 7.91
N GLU A 24 5.11 7.51 8.34
CA GLU A 24 5.26 8.53 9.38
C GLU A 24 4.72 9.89 8.96
N ASN A 25 4.51 10.11 7.67
CA ASN A 25 3.88 11.33 7.17
C ASN A 25 2.39 11.40 7.46
N SER A 26 1.76 10.27 7.77
CA SER A 26 0.32 10.22 8.01
C SER A 26 -0.04 10.96 9.31
N TYR A 27 -1.08 11.76 9.25
CA TYR A 27 -1.66 12.44 10.42
C TYR A 27 -2.71 11.59 11.12
N CYS A 28 -3.01 10.40 10.60
CA CYS A 28 -4.00 9.52 11.21
C CYS A 28 -3.46 8.95 12.52
N VAL A 29 -4.28 9.01 13.57
CA VAL A 29 -3.88 8.57 14.91
C VAL A 29 -4.11 7.07 15.10
N ARG A 30 -5.20 6.54 14.52
CA ARG A 30 -5.54 5.13 14.69
C ARG A 30 -4.51 4.20 14.07
N ARG A 31 -4.02 4.54 12.89
CA ARG A 31 -2.98 3.78 12.23
C ARG A 31 -2.32 4.59 11.13
N GLN A 32 -1.02 4.46 11.04
CA GLN A 32 -0.23 5.04 9.96
C GLN A 32 0.20 3.93 9.01
N VAL A 33 -0.13 4.08 7.73
CA VAL A 33 0.18 3.11 6.69
C VAL A 33 0.90 3.80 5.56
N GLY A 34 1.92 3.15 5.01
CA GLY A 34 2.67 3.65 3.87
C GLY A 34 2.67 2.65 2.73
N ALA A 35 2.75 3.16 1.51
CA ALA A 35 2.76 2.34 0.32
C ALA A 35 3.71 2.90 -0.74
N LEU A 36 4.33 2.00 -1.51
CA LEU A 36 5.15 2.35 -2.67
C LEU A 36 4.70 1.50 -3.85
N ILE A 37 4.70 2.09 -5.04
CA ILE A 37 4.50 1.35 -6.29
C ILE A 37 5.83 1.35 -7.04
N VAL A 38 6.32 0.16 -7.36
CA VAL A 38 7.62 -0.06 -7.99
C VAL A 38 7.42 -0.77 -9.32
N LYS A 39 8.05 -0.25 -10.36
CA LYS A 39 8.03 -0.85 -11.69
C LYS A 39 9.41 -0.78 -12.29
N ASP A 40 9.89 -1.92 -12.81
CA ASP A 40 11.23 -2.00 -13.40
C ASP A 40 12.31 -1.44 -12.46
N LYS A 41 12.23 -1.80 -11.19
CA LYS A 41 13.13 -1.37 -10.10
C LYS A 41 13.15 0.13 -9.87
N MET A 42 12.10 0.83 -10.30
CA MET A 42 11.93 2.27 -10.07
C MET A 42 10.68 2.51 -9.23
N ILE A 43 10.82 3.33 -8.20
CA ILE A 43 9.66 3.78 -7.44
C ILE A 43 8.92 4.81 -8.30
N ILE A 44 7.72 4.46 -8.76
CA ILE A 44 6.93 5.34 -9.62
C ILE A 44 5.85 6.09 -8.85
N SER A 45 5.53 5.65 -7.64
CA SER A 45 4.56 6.33 -6.79
C SER A 45 4.74 5.93 -5.35
N ASP A 46 4.18 6.75 -4.48
CA ASP A 46 4.16 6.54 -3.04
C ASP A 46 2.83 7.03 -2.48
N GLY A 47 2.51 6.61 -1.27
CA GLY A 47 1.31 7.08 -0.60
C GLY A 47 1.35 6.78 0.88
N TYR A 48 0.57 7.52 1.63
CA TYR A 48 0.26 7.24 3.03
C TYR A 48 -1.20 7.59 3.26
N ASN A 49 -1.79 7.03 4.30
CA ASN A 49 -3.21 7.27 4.54
C ASN A 49 -3.46 8.69 5.06
N GLY A 50 -4.56 9.28 4.65
CA GLY A 50 -4.90 10.62 5.02
C GLY A 50 -6.10 11.17 4.29
N THR A 51 -6.49 12.39 4.66
CA THR A 51 -7.60 13.10 4.04
C THR A 51 -7.22 13.55 2.62
N PRO A 52 -8.22 13.87 1.78
CA PRO A 52 -7.94 14.36 0.43
C PRO A 52 -7.11 15.64 0.46
N CYS A 53 -6.39 15.87 -0.63
CA CYS A 53 -5.53 17.04 -0.79
C CYS A 53 -6.31 18.33 -0.55
N GLY A 54 -5.79 19.20 0.32
CA GLY A 54 -6.43 20.47 0.64
C GLY A 54 -7.44 20.41 1.78
N PHE A 55 -7.75 19.22 2.29
CA PHE A 55 -8.64 19.04 3.43
C PHE A 55 -7.85 19.16 4.73
N GLU A 56 -8.55 19.27 5.83
CA GLU A 56 -7.94 19.30 7.17
C GLU A 56 -7.18 17.99 7.45
N ASN A 57 -6.03 18.08 8.12
CA ASN A 57 -5.18 16.93 8.43
C ASN A 57 -5.64 16.24 9.72
N VAL A 58 -6.93 15.89 9.78
CA VAL A 58 -7.54 15.20 10.92
C VAL A 58 -8.35 14.02 10.38
N CYS A 59 -7.83 12.83 10.56
CA CYS A 59 -8.46 11.61 10.01
C CYS A 59 -9.66 11.13 10.81
N GLU A 60 -9.67 11.38 12.12
CA GLU A 60 -10.70 10.84 13.01
C GLU A 60 -11.72 11.90 13.38
N ASP A 61 -12.98 11.47 13.49
CA ASP A 61 -14.06 12.31 13.96
C ASP A 61 -13.81 12.64 15.43
N PRO A 62 -13.81 13.93 15.84
CA PRO A 62 -13.50 14.31 17.21
C PRO A 62 -14.53 13.80 18.23
N ASP A 63 -15.75 13.54 17.81
CA ASP A 63 -16.81 13.08 18.71
C ASP A 63 -16.82 11.57 18.90
N THR A 64 -16.54 10.81 17.84
CA THR A 64 -16.64 9.35 17.85
C THR A 64 -15.29 8.65 17.88
N GLY A 65 -14.20 9.32 17.47
CA GLY A 65 -12.87 8.71 17.31
C GLY A 65 -12.77 7.78 16.11
N LEU A 66 -13.82 7.65 15.32
CA LEU A 66 -13.81 6.81 14.13
C LEU A 66 -13.19 7.54 12.94
N THR A 67 -12.59 6.78 12.05
CA THR A 67 -12.02 7.34 10.82
C THR A 67 -13.11 7.97 9.97
N LYS A 68 -12.86 9.19 9.51
CA LYS A 68 -13.80 9.90 8.64
C LYS A 68 -13.98 9.17 7.32
N PRO A 69 -15.20 9.17 6.74
CA PRO A 69 -15.49 8.40 5.51
C PRO A 69 -14.63 8.78 4.30
N TYR A 70 -14.10 10.00 4.26
CA TYR A 70 -13.33 10.47 3.11
C TYR A 70 -11.82 10.31 3.26
N VAL A 71 -11.35 9.65 4.32
CA VAL A 71 -9.93 9.33 4.47
C VAL A 71 -9.57 8.27 3.43
N LEU A 72 -8.49 8.52 2.70
CA LEU A 72 -7.96 7.57 1.71
C LEU A 72 -6.91 6.68 2.35
N HIS A 73 -6.92 5.41 1.98
CA HIS A 73 -5.87 4.49 2.38
C HIS A 73 -4.59 4.76 1.57
N ALA A 74 -3.45 4.30 2.07
CA ALA A 74 -2.16 4.52 1.43
C ALA A 74 -2.12 3.99 0.00
N GLU A 75 -2.71 2.83 -0.23
CA GLU A 75 -2.77 2.20 -1.55
C GLU A 75 -3.54 3.06 -2.55
N ALA A 76 -4.71 3.57 -2.13
CA ALA A 76 -5.52 4.43 -2.97
C ALA A 76 -4.77 5.72 -3.32
N ASN A 77 -4.07 6.30 -2.37
CA ASN A 77 -3.27 7.50 -2.61
C ASN A 77 -2.13 7.23 -3.60
N ALA A 78 -1.45 6.10 -3.47
CA ALA A 78 -0.37 5.73 -4.39
C ALA A 78 -0.91 5.51 -5.81
N ILE A 79 -2.04 4.84 -5.95
CA ILE A 79 -2.66 4.55 -7.25
C ILE A 79 -3.14 5.85 -7.92
N THR A 80 -3.79 6.73 -7.18
CA THR A 80 -4.29 7.99 -7.75
C THR A 80 -3.17 8.95 -8.14
N LYS A 81 -2.03 8.89 -7.45
CA LYS A 81 -0.85 9.66 -7.87
C LYS A 81 -0.33 9.18 -9.23
N VAL A 82 -0.32 7.87 -9.47
CA VAL A 82 0.06 7.32 -10.78
C VAL A 82 -0.89 7.85 -11.84
N ALA A 83 -2.18 7.93 -11.54
CA ALA A 83 -3.19 8.41 -12.48
C ALA A 83 -2.95 9.85 -12.93
N LYS A 84 -2.29 10.67 -12.11
CA LYS A 84 -1.93 12.05 -12.45
C LYS A 84 -0.56 12.18 -13.09
N SER A 85 0.18 11.08 -13.20
CA SER A 85 1.53 11.07 -13.74
C SER A 85 1.53 10.56 -15.17
N ARG A 86 2.74 10.46 -15.74
CA ARG A 86 2.93 9.84 -17.06
C ARG A 86 3.29 8.36 -16.94
N SER A 87 3.39 7.84 -15.73
CA SER A 87 3.70 6.43 -15.49
C SER A 87 2.45 5.58 -15.53
N SER A 88 2.64 4.27 -15.63
CA SER A 88 1.56 3.30 -15.60
C SER A 88 1.80 2.32 -14.47
N SER A 89 0.75 2.01 -13.72
CA SER A 89 0.81 1.00 -12.67
C SER A 89 0.72 -0.43 -13.23
N ASP A 90 0.41 -0.58 -14.51
CA ASP A 90 0.28 -1.89 -15.12
C ASP A 90 1.57 -2.70 -15.02
N GLY A 91 1.46 -3.92 -14.48
CA GLY A 91 2.61 -4.81 -14.29
C GLY A 91 3.53 -4.44 -13.13
N SER A 92 3.14 -3.50 -12.27
CA SER A 92 3.96 -3.04 -11.15
C SER A 92 3.81 -3.92 -9.90
N THR A 93 4.63 -3.64 -8.90
CA THR A 93 4.57 -4.24 -7.56
C THR A 93 4.17 -3.15 -6.56
N LEU A 94 3.22 -3.48 -5.69
CA LEU A 94 2.81 -2.62 -4.59
C LEU A 94 3.44 -3.13 -3.29
N TYR A 95 4.13 -2.25 -2.59
CA TYR A 95 4.65 -2.50 -1.25
C TYR A 95 3.82 -1.69 -0.27
N VAL A 96 3.21 -2.35 0.69
CA VAL A 96 2.34 -1.67 1.66
C VAL A 96 2.59 -2.25 3.05
N THR A 97 2.60 -1.40 4.08
CA THR A 97 2.94 -1.84 5.43
C THR A 97 1.87 -2.70 6.09
N ALA A 98 0.61 -2.56 5.65
CA ALA A 98 -0.51 -3.33 6.19
C ALA A 98 -1.27 -4.02 5.05
N SER A 99 -1.88 -5.17 5.33
CA SER A 99 -2.63 -5.92 4.32
C SER A 99 -3.76 -5.08 3.73
N PRO A 100 -3.98 -5.12 2.40
CA PRO A 100 -5.05 -4.35 1.76
C PRO A 100 -6.44 -4.80 2.17
N CYS A 101 -7.34 -3.84 2.35
CA CYS A 101 -8.76 -4.13 2.57
C CYS A 101 -9.44 -4.48 1.25
N MET A 102 -10.70 -4.87 1.32
CA MET A 102 -11.49 -5.23 0.14
C MET A 102 -11.54 -4.08 -0.87
N GLU A 103 -11.82 -2.86 -0.41
CA GLU A 103 -11.92 -1.70 -1.31
C GLU A 103 -10.61 -1.41 -2.03
N CYS A 104 -9.48 -1.44 -1.31
CA CYS A 104 -8.17 -1.22 -1.93
C CYS A 104 -7.78 -2.37 -2.85
N SER A 105 -8.15 -3.60 -2.51
CA SER A 105 -7.85 -4.76 -3.35
C SER A 105 -8.54 -4.65 -4.71
N LYS A 106 -9.75 -4.13 -4.76
CA LYS A 106 -10.43 -3.88 -6.04
C LYS A 106 -9.65 -2.90 -6.89
N LEU A 107 -9.16 -1.81 -6.28
CA LEU A 107 -8.38 -0.80 -6.98
C LEU A 107 -7.05 -1.36 -7.48
N ILE A 108 -6.40 -2.18 -6.67
CA ILE A 108 -5.13 -2.82 -7.02
C ILE A 108 -5.30 -3.69 -8.26
N ILE A 109 -6.37 -4.48 -8.30
CA ILE A 109 -6.68 -5.34 -9.46
C ILE A 109 -6.87 -4.49 -10.72
N GLN A 110 -7.71 -3.48 -10.63
CA GLN A 110 -8.04 -2.62 -11.78
C GLN A 110 -6.86 -1.77 -12.24
N ALA A 111 -5.93 -1.47 -11.34
CA ALA A 111 -4.70 -0.73 -11.68
C ALA A 111 -3.66 -1.58 -12.40
N GLY A 112 -3.88 -2.88 -12.55
CA GLY A 112 -2.96 -3.77 -13.24
C GLY A 112 -1.73 -4.16 -12.43
N ILE A 113 -1.76 -3.95 -11.12
CA ILE A 113 -0.67 -4.34 -10.22
C ILE A 113 -0.61 -5.87 -10.20
N LYS A 114 0.57 -6.44 -10.43
CA LYS A 114 0.73 -7.89 -10.56
C LYS A 114 1.24 -8.57 -9.28
N ARG A 115 1.79 -7.80 -8.35
CA ARG A 115 2.41 -8.35 -7.14
C ARG A 115 2.17 -7.39 -5.98
N VAL A 116 1.82 -7.94 -4.81
CA VAL A 116 1.60 -7.16 -3.59
C VAL A 116 2.44 -7.77 -2.47
N VAL A 117 3.25 -6.93 -1.82
CA VAL A 117 4.12 -7.32 -0.72
C VAL A 117 3.73 -6.51 0.50
N PHE A 118 3.43 -7.17 1.62
CA PHE A 118 3.02 -6.48 2.83
C PHE A 118 3.60 -7.14 4.08
N CYS A 119 3.50 -6.43 5.22
CA CYS A 119 4.01 -6.89 6.50
C CYS A 119 2.90 -7.34 7.43
N ASP A 120 2.15 -6.39 7.93
CA ASP A 120 1.21 -6.61 9.03
C ASP A 120 -0.16 -7.02 8.50
N ASP A 121 -0.78 -8.01 9.16
CA ASP A 121 -2.19 -8.26 8.97
C ASP A 121 -2.96 -7.17 9.71
N TYR A 122 -3.87 -6.49 9.03
CA TYR A 122 -4.63 -5.41 9.64
C TYR A 122 -6.13 -5.59 9.44
N HIS A 123 -6.54 -5.82 8.21
CA HIS A 123 -7.95 -6.01 7.89
C HIS A 123 -8.29 -7.49 7.89
N SER A 124 -9.57 -7.81 7.68
CA SER A 124 -9.98 -9.17 7.41
C SER A 124 -9.21 -9.69 6.18
N LYS A 125 -9.11 -11.00 6.04
CA LYS A 125 -8.38 -11.61 4.93
C LYS A 125 -9.11 -11.55 3.59
N ASP A 126 -10.30 -10.99 3.56
CA ASP A 126 -11.13 -10.92 2.36
C ASP A 126 -10.45 -10.19 1.21
N GLY A 127 -9.77 -9.08 1.50
CA GLY A 127 -9.07 -8.31 0.48
C GLY A 127 -7.94 -9.12 -0.15
N VAL A 128 -7.12 -9.76 0.68
CA VAL A 128 -6.00 -10.58 0.21
C VAL A 128 -6.51 -11.79 -0.60
N GLU A 129 -7.60 -12.41 -0.16
CA GLU A 129 -8.20 -13.52 -0.89
C GLU A 129 -8.72 -13.07 -2.26
N LEU A 130 -9.29 -11.87 -2.34
CA LEU A 130 -9.70 -11.31 -3.62
C LEU A 130 -8.51 -11.14 -4.56
N LEU A 131 -7.38 -10.66 -4.04
CA LEU A 131 -6.15 -10.50 -4.84
C LEU A 131 -5.66 -11.86 -5.36
N ARG A 132 -5.69 -12.89 -4.52
CA ARG A 132 -5.31 -14.24 -4.94
C ARG A 132 -6.22 -14.75 -6.05
N ARG A 133 -7.51 -14.55 -5.90
CA ARG A 133 -8.50 -14.96 -6.89
C ARG A 133 -8.27 -14.27 -8.23
N ALA A 134 -7.74 -13.05 -8.21
CA ALA A 134 -7.40 -12.30 -9.42
C ALA A 134 -6.07 -12.74 -10.05
N GLY A 135 -5.34 -13.66 -9.41
CA GLY A 135 -4.05 -14.12 -9.92
C GLY A 135 -2.87 -13.23 -9.55
N ILE A 136 -3.05 -12.33 -8.60
CA ILE A 136 -1.98 -11.44 -8.15
C ILE A 136 -1.07 -12.21 -7.19
N ASP A 137 0.24 -12.07 -7.37
CA ASP A 137 1.24 -12.69 -6.53
C ASP A 137 1.29 -11.96 -5.17
N ILE A 138 1.09 -12.71 -4.08
CA ILE A 138 1.02 -12.16 -2.72
C ILE A 138 2.23 -12.64 -1.93
N VAL A 139 2.92 -11.69 -1.31
CA VAL A 139 4.06 -11.99 -0.44
C VAL A 139 3.86 -11.28 0.89
N GLN A 140 3.86 -12.03 1.97
CA GLN A 140 3.85 -11.46 3.31
C GLN A 140 5.24 -11.64 3.92
N VAL A 141 5.80 -10.55 4.43
CA VAL A 141 7.13 -10.54 5.05
C VAL A 141 6.94 -10.34 6.56
N ALA A 142 7.50 -11.26 7.35
CA ALA A 142 7.29 -11.26 8.81
C ALA A 142 8.01 -10.13 9.54
N GLU A 143 9.11 -9.65 9.00
CA GLU A 143 9.92 -8.61 9.63
C GLU A 143 10.18 -7.48 8.64
N CYS A 144 9.63 -6.31 8.93
CA CYS A 144 9.77 -5.15 8.04
C CYS A 144 10.08 -3.87 8.82
N GLU A 145 10.96 -4.00 9.77
CA GLU A 145 11.42 -2.85 10.56
C GLU A 145 12.35 -1.92 9.79
#